data_34bbae178ebaa3ed7d7ec9d0d28d13cd
#
_entry.id   34bbae178ebaa3ed7d7ec9d0d28d13cd
#
_cell.length_a   1.000
_cell.length_b   1.000
_cell.length_c   1.000
_cell.angle_alpha   90.00
_cell.angle_beta   90.00
_cell.angle_gamma   90.00
#
_symmetry.space_group_name_H-M   'P 1'
#
loop_
_entity.id
_entity.type
_entity.pdbx_description
1 polymer ?
#
loop_
_entity_poly.entity_id
_entity_poly.type
_entity_poly.pdbx_seq_one_letter_code
_entity_poly.pdbx_strand_id
1 'polypeptide(L)'
;WVTHPKAQHPLIDEVQRDFCFLLSAYDIEPGAATPKVAEMTDFNLWTWNSRIFPGIDSLNVRLNDKVRIRMGNLTMTNHPMHLHGHEFVVTGTDGGPVPKSARWPEVTTDVAVGQMRQIEFVADEEGDWAFHCHKSHHTMNAMGHEIPTLIGVDHSGLAKKVNQLIPDYMVMGERGMADMAEMEMPIPDNTIPMMTGEGPFGSVEMGGMFSVLKVRRNQKPGNYQDPGWFKHPAGTVAHEYTGPIAKPARFSAEGGQSMPRVHKPAAPSEVKVRKPTAHGEH
;
A
#
# COMPACT_ATOMS: atom_id res chain seq x y z
N TRP A 1 19.60 11.33 -7.92
CA TRP A 1 19.74 10.60 -6.63
C TRP A 1 21.22 10.37 -6.34
N VAL A 2 21.70 10.91 -5.23
CA VAL A 2 23.11 10.75 -4.81
C VAL A 2 23.18 9.70 -3.71
N THR A 3 24.02 8.69 -3.89
CA THR A 3 24.36 7.72 -2.84
C THR A 3 25.77 7.99 -2.36
N HIS A 4 25.96 8.05 -1.06
CA HIS A 4 27.30 8.18 -0.50
C HIS A 4 27.99 6.81 -0.45
N PRO A 5 29.28 6.73 -0.77
CA PRO A 5 30.07 5.55 -0.52
C PRO A 5 30.07 5.19 0.96
N LYS A 6 30.34 3.92 1.27
CA LYS A 6 30.40 3.43 2.65
C LYS A 6 31.27 4.33 3.53
N ALA A 7 30.78 4.59 4.74
CA ALA A 7 31.47 5.32 5.81
C ALA A 7 31.92 6.76 5.50
N GLN A 8 31.43 7.38 4.42
CA GLN A 8 31.87 8.71 4.04
C GLN A 8 30.99 9.85 4.54
N HIS A 9 29.81 9.55 5.11
CA HIS A 9 28.92 10.58 5.63
C HIS A 9 28.47 10.23 7.05
N PRO A 10 28.71 11.11 8.06
CA PRO A 10 28.45 10.81 9.47
C PRO A 10 26.97 10.61 9.83
N LEU A 11 26.04 11.07 8.99
CA LEU A 11 24.61 10.95 9.20
C LEU A 11 23.98 9.77 8.42
N ILE A 12 24.77 9.04 7.62
CA ILE A 12 24.31 7.90 6.86
C ILE A 12 24.85 6.63 7.48
N ASP A 13 23.96 5.85 8.07
CA ASP A 13 24.31 4.59 8.71
C ASP A 13 24.55 3.49 7.65
N GLU A 14 25.37 2.50 7.97
CA GLU A 14 25.50 1.30 7.16
C GLU A 14 24.24 0.43 7.29
N VAL A 15 23.84 -0.16 6.17
CA VAL A 15 22.70 -1.08 6.10
C VAL A 15 23.08 -2.33 5.32
N GLN A 16 22.43 -3.45 5.60
CA GLN A 16 22.60 -4.70 4.85
C GLN A 16 21.83 -4.67 3.54
N ARG A 17 20.68 -3.96 3.52
CA ARG A 17 19.83 -3.84 2.33
C ARG A 17 19.44 -2.40 2.09
N ASP A 18 19.49 -2.00 0.84
CA ASP A 18 19.13 -0.65 0.37
C ASP A 18 18.27 -0.78 -0.89
N PHE A 19 17.00 -0.44 -0.78
CA PHE A 19 16.04 -0.46 -1.87
C PHE A 19 15.76 0.96 -2.35
N CYS A 20 15.47 1.12 -3.64
CA CYS A 20 15.12 2.39 -4.23
C CYS A 20 13.88 2.25 -5.11
N PHE A 21 12.87 3.06 -4.85
CA PHE A 21 11.61 3.10 -5.59
C PHE A 21 11.38 4.50 -6.16
N LEU A 22 11.23 4.57 -7.48
CA LEU A 22 10.72 5.74 -8.18
C LEU A 22 9.23 5.54 -8.41
N LEU A 23 8.43 6.44 -7.82
CA LEU A 23 6.98 6.42 -7.89
C LEU A 23 6.57 7.15 -9.15
N SER A 24 5.88 6.49 -10.06
CA SER A 24 5.47 7.06 -11.35
C SER A 24 4.00 6.79 -11.62
N ALA A 25 3.39 7.65 -12.43
CA ALA A 25 2.01 7.50 -12.86
C ALA A 25 1.92 7.69 -14.38
N TYR A 26 1.01 6.97 -15.01
CA TYR A 26 0.79 7.01 -16.46
C TYR A 26 -0.72 7.00 -16.76
N ASP A 27 -1.09 7.61 -17.88
CA ASP A 27 -2.35 7.34 -18.56
C ASP A 27 -2.07 6.49 -19.80
N ILE A 28 -2.50 5.22 -19.76
CA ILE A 28 -2.30 4.26 -20.86
C ILE A 28 -3.67 3.73 -21.26
N GLU A 29 -4.05 3.94 -22.52
CA GLU A 29 -5.26 3.31 -23.06
C GLU A 29 -5.05 1.80 -23.22
N PRO A 30 -6.08 0.98 -22.92
CA PRO A 30 -6.00 -0.46 -23.16
C PRO A 30 -5.56 -0.77 -24.61
N GLY A 31 -4.49 -1.57 -24.75
CA GLY A 31 -3.92 -1.93 -26.03
C GLY A 31 -2.94 -0.89 -26.63
N ALA A 32 -2.76 0.27 -26.01
CA ALA A 32 -1.73 1.23 -26.43
C ALA A 32 -0.34 0.77 -25.96
N ALA A 33 0.67 0.98 -26.83
CA ALA A 33 2.06 0.67 -26.51
C ALA A 33 2.77 1.80 -25.74
N THR A 34 2.17 2.98 -25.67
CA THR A 34 2.78 4.19 -25.07
C THR A 34 1.73 4.97 -24.27
N PRO A 35 2.16 5.63 -23.18
CA PRO A 35 1.26 6.50 -22.42
C PRO A 35 0.96 7.80 -23.19
N LYS A 36 -0.16 8.44 -22.82
CA LYS A 36 -0.51 9.78 -23.26
C LYS A 36 0.40 10.80 -22.59
N VAL A 37 1.30 11.40 -23.34
CA VAL A 37 2.31 12.33 -22.81
C VAL A 37 1.75 13.70 -22.42
N ALA A 38 0.56 14.04 -22.88
CA ALA A 38 -0.10 15.31 -22.57
C ALA A 38 -0.97 15.24 -21.31
N GLU A 39 -1.16 14.04 -20.74
CA GLU A 39 -1.93 13.89 -19.51
C GLU A 39 -1.13 14.36 -18.30
N MET A 40 -1.76 15.14 -17.43
CA MET A 40 -1.12 15.75 -16.27
C MET A 40 -1.82 15.43 -14.95
N THR A 41 -3.08 14.99 -14.97
CA THR A 41 -3.90 14.83 -13.78
C THR A 41 -4.64 13.51 -13.69
N ASP A 42 -5.15 13.00 -14.80
CA ASP A 42 -6.06 11.85 -14.83
C ASP A 42 -5.32 10.55 -15.21
N PHE A 43 -4.44 10.12 -14.33
CA PHE A 43 -3.68 8.89 -14.50
C PHE A 43 -4.51 7.66 -14.12
N ASN A 44 -4.29 6.56 -14.84
CA ASN A 44 -4.95 5.28 -14.61
C ASN A 44 -3.99 4.17 -14.14
N LEU A 45 -2.68 4.42 -14.12
CA LEU A 45 -1.68 3.43 -13.76
C LEU A 45 -0.61 4.04 -12.85
N TRP A 46 -0.51 3.56 -11.62
CA TRP A 46 0.50 3.93 -10.64
C TRP A 46 1.50 2.80 -10.46
N THR A 47 2.79 3.15 -10.48
CA THR A 47 3.87 2.17 -10.56
C THR A 47 5.03 2.49 -9.62
N TRP A 48 5.81 1.46 -9.26
CA TRP A 48 7.15 1.56 -8.70
C TRP A 48 8.17 1.06 -9.71
N ASN A 49 9.18 1.88 -10.02
CA ASN A 49 10.18 1.55 -11.02
C ASN A 49 9.56 1.07 -12.34
N SER A 50 8.46 1.71 -12.75
CA SER A 50 7.68 1.38 -13.96
C SER A 50 7.05 -0.03 -13.97
N ARG A 51 6.84 -0.62 -12.79
CA ARG A 51 6.18 -1.91 -12.60
C ARG A 51 5.01 -1.79 -11.63
N ILE A 52 4.10 -2.74 -11.73
CA ILE A 52 2.99 -2.95 -10.79
C ILE A 52 3.09 -4.33 -10.17
N PHE A 53 2.46 -4.54 -9.00
CA PHE A 53 2.37 -5.87 -8.40
C PHE A 53 1.57 -6.82 -9.31
N PRO A 54 2.02 -8.09 -9.49
CA PRO A 54 3.13 -8.77 -8.84
C PRO A 54 4.49 -8.63 -9.55
N GLY A 55 4.61 -7.79 -10.59
CA GLY A 55 5.83 -7.57 -11.34
C GLY A 55 6.88 -6.73 -10.59
N ILE A 56 6.55 -6.15 -9.43
CA ILE A 56 7.49 -5.49 -8.55
C ILE A 56 8.19 -6.56 -7.72
N ASP A 57 9.53 -6.56 -7.75
CA ASP A 57 10.31 -7.53 -6.99
C ASP A 57 10.02 -7.40 -5.48
N SER A 58 9.95 -8.53 -4.78
CA SER A 58 9.82 -8.55 -3.32
C SER A 58 11.08 -8.02 -2.63
N LEU A 59 10.90 -7.44 -1.46
CA LEU A 59 11.99 -6.92 -0.63
C LEU A 59 12.51 -8.06 0.26
N ASN A 60 13.47 -8.82 -0.25
CA ASN A 60 13.98 -10.00 0.45
C ASN A 60 15.10 -9.61 1.40
N VAL A 61 14.95 -9.91 2.67
CA VAL A 61 15.88 -9.55 3.74
C VAL A 61 16.05 -10.70 4.73
N ARG A 62 17.18 -10.69 5.44
CA ARG A 62 17.42 -11.60 6.54
C ARG A 62 16.86 -11.02 7.83
N LEU A 63 16.41 -11.88 8.74
CA LEU A 63 16.06 -11.47 10.10
C LEU A 63 17.21 -10.72 10.76
N ASN A 64 16.91 -9.57 11.35
CA ASN A 64 17.81 -8.59 11.95
C ASN A 64 18.69 -7.80 10.97
N ASP A 65 18.46 -7.89 9.66
CA ASP A 65 19.08 -6.95 8.74
C ASP A 65 18.59 -5.52 9.01
N LYS A 66 19.50 -4.56 9.00
CA LYS A 66 19.16 -3.15 8.92
C LYS A 66 18.86 -2.81 7.46
N VAL A 67 17.67 -2.32 7.22
CA VAL A 67 17.12 -2.09 5.88
C VAL A 67 16.90 -0.60 5.66
N ARG A 68 17.22 -0.13 4.46
CA ARG A 68 16.90 1.22 3.99
C ARG A 68 15.99 1.12 2.79
N ILE A 69 14.95 1.94 2.77
CA ILE A 69 14.12 2.16 1.59
C ILE A 69 14.18 3.65 1.24
N ARG A 70 14.48 3.93 -0.02
CA ARG A 70 14.51 5.27 -0.59
C ARG A 70 13.41 5.40 -1.63
N MET A 71 12.64 6.46 -1.53
CA MET A 71 11.48 6.72 -2.37
C MET A 71 11.59 8.11 -3.00
N GLY A 72 11.38 8.20 -4.30
CA GLY A 72 11.32 9.47 -5.04
C GLY A 72 10.00 9.58 -5.77
N ASN A 73 9.26 10.65 -5.50
CA ASN A 73 7.94 10.88 -6.12
C ASN A 73 8.08 11.68 -7.42
N LEU A 74 7.82 11.03 -8.54
CA LEU A 74 7.82 11.60 -9.88
C LEU A 74 6.39 11.90 -10.39
N THR A 75 5.39 11.79 -9.52
CA THR A 75 3.98 11.97 -9.89
C THR A 75 3.44 13.33 -9.47
N MET A 76 2.24 13.64 -9.88
CA MET A 76 1.52 14.87 -9.53
C MET A 76 0.61 14.71 -8.29
N THR A 77 0.75 13.63 -7.55
CA THR A 77 0.01 13.37 -6.32
C THR A 77 0.95 12.86 -5.23
N ASN A 78 0.55 12.95 -3.96
CA ASN A 78 1.32 12.39 -2.86
C ASN A 78 1.09 10.88 -2.70
N HIS A 79 2.03 10.23 -2.04
CA HIS A 79 1.99 8.79 -1.76
C HIS A 79 2.32 8.54 -0.29
N PRO A 80 1.31 8.25 0.55
CA PRO A 80 1.53 7.73 1.90
C PRO A 80 2.06 6.30 1.82
N MET A 81 3.34 6.10 2.12
CA MET A 81 4.01 4.80 2.01
C MET A 81 4.00 4.10 3.36
N HIS A 82 3.35 2.94 3.41
CA HIS A 82 3.09 2.18 4.62
C HIS A 82 3.80 0.84 4.63
N LEU A 83 4.41 0.52 5.78
CA LEU A 83 5.05 -0.77 6.03
C LEU A 83 4.32 -1.50 7.16
N HIS A 84 3.91 -2.74 6.90
CA HIS A 84 3.34 -3.61 7.90
C HIS A 84 4.41 -4.24 8.80
N GLY A 85 4.04 -4.54 10.03
CA GLY A 85 4.82 -5.35 10.98
C GLY A 85 6.10 -4.72 11.53
N HIS A 86 6.52 -3.58 11.03
CA HIS A 86 7.75 -2.90 11.43
C HIS A 86 7.54 -1.40 11.59
N GLU A 87 8.11 -0.84 12.65
CA GLU A 87 8.28 0.59 12.79
C GLU A 87 9.57 1.00 12.09
N PHE A 88 9.56 2.08 11.34
CA PHE A 88 10.74 2.65 10.72
C PHE A 88 11.02 4.06 11.20
N VAL A 89 12.23 4.52 10.97
CA VAL A 89 12.66 5.89 11.27
C VAL A 89 12.91 6.64 9.97
N VAL A 90 12.39 7.86 9.85
CA VAL A 90 12.71 8.74 8.72
C VAL A 90 14.12 9.27 8.90
N THR A 91 15.03 8.86 8.00
CA THR A 91 16.46 9.16 8.08
C THR A 91 16.96 10.11 7.00
N GLY A 92 16.13 10.39 6.00
CA GLY A 92 16.47 11.33 4.93
C GLY A 92 15.22 11.91 4.25
N THR A 93 15.39 13.12 3.72
CA THR A 93 14.41 13.85 2.93
C THR A 93 15.05 14.32 1.62
N ASP A 94 14.31 15.03 0.79
CA ASP A 94 14.84 15.72 -0.41
C ASP A 94 15.95 16.74 -0.09
N GLY A 95 15.99 17.25 1.15
CA GLY A 95 17.07 18.13 1.65
C GLY A 95 18.31 17.38 2.12
N GLY A 96 18.31 16.04 2.09
CA GLY A 96 19.44 15.21 2.53
C GLY A 96 19.19 14.44 3.82
N PRO A 97 20.25 13.95 4.48
CA PRO A 97 20.15 13.14 5.69
C PRO A 97 19.61 13.96 6.87
N VAL A 98 18.66 13.36 7.59
CA VAL A 98 18.12 13.95 8.83
C VAL A 98 19.11 13.75 9.96
N PRO A 99 19.47 14.80 10.73
CA PRO A 99 20.29 14.68 11.93
C PRO A 99 19.72 13.64 12.91
N LYS A 100 20.59 12.85 13.54
CA LYS A 100 20.15 11.73 14.42
C LYS A 100 19.16 12.17 15.51
N SER A 101 19.34 13.38 16.06
CA SER A 101 18.45 13.95 17.09
C SER A 101 17.10 14.43 16.57
N ALA A 102 16.94 14.52 15.25
CA ALA A 102 15.70 14.98 14.59
C ALA A 102 14.99 13.89 13.83
N ARG A 103 15.44 12.63 13.94
CA ARG A 103 14.78 11.46 13.35
C ARG A 103 13.57 11.09 14.19
N TRP A 104 12.50 10.67 13.53
CA TRP A 104 11.24 10.30 14.19
C TRP A 104 10.72 8.97 13.68
N PRO A 105 10.05 8.18 14.54
CA PRO A 105 9.46 6.90 14.15
C PRO A 105 8.12 7.11 13.43
N GLU A 106 7.85 6.26 12.45
CA GLU A 106 6.58 6.17 11.71
C GLU A 106 6.34 4.74 11.27
N VAL A 107 5.13 4.46 10.85
CA VAL A 107 4.75 3.26 10.08
C VAL A 107 4.19 3.63 8.71
N THR A 108 3.89 4.92 8.51
CA THR A 108 3.46 5.50 7.24
C THR A 108 4.11 6.85 7.06
N THR A 109 4.85 7.04 5.98
CA THR A 109 5.45 8.34 5.65
C THR A 109 4.89 8.88 4.34
N ASP A 110 4.55 10.17 4.33
CA ASP A 110 4.07 10.81 3.10
C ASP A 110 5.26 11.24 2.21
N VAL A 111 5.18 10.86 0.94
CA VAL A 111 6.09 11.32 -0.10
C VAL A 111 5.31 12.29 -0.99
N ALA A 112 5.39 13.57 -0.68
CA ALA A 112 4.68 14.60 -1.42
C ALA A 112 5.23 14.78 -2.85
N VAL A 113 4.49 15.50 -3.68
CA VAL A 113 4.87 15.76 -5.08
C VAL A 113 6.29 16.34 -5.17
N GLY A 114 7.15 15.71 -5.98
CA GLY A 114 8.55 16.12 -6.17
C GLY A 114 9.47 15.86 -4.98
N GLN A 115 8.98 15.24 -3.91
CA GLN A 115 9.78 14.95 -2.73
C GLN A 115 10.42 13.57 -2.76
N MET A 116 11.44 13.44 -1.91
CA MET A 116 12.11 12.17 -1.62
C MET A 116 12.01 11.88 -0.13
N ARG A 117 11.93 10.59 0.22
CA ARG A 117 12.00 10.10 1.59
C ARG A 117 12.94 8.92 1.66
N GLN A 118 13.66 8.86 2.77
CA GLN A 118 14.47 7.71 3.14
C GLN A 118 14.03 7.22 4.51
N ILE A 119 13.71 5.95 4.60
CA ILE A 119 13.33 5.27 5.84
C ILE A 119 14.30 4.15 6.15
N GLU A 120 14.54 3.90 7.43
CA GLU A 120 15.38 2.80 7.91
C GLU A 120 14.68 2.07 9.05
N PHE A 121 14.81 0.75 9.06
CA PHE A 121 14.30 -0.13 10.12
C PHE A 121 15.18 -1.36 10.28
N VAL A 122 14.95 -2.10 11.35
CA VAL A 122 15.51 -3.43 11.56
C VAL A 122 14.43 -4.44 11.24
N ALA A 123 14.73 -5.42 10.38
CA ALA A 123 13.81 -6.49 10.04
C ALA A 123 13.78 -7.55 11.15
N ASP A 124 13.18 -7.24 12.29
CA ASP A 124 13.22 -8.03 13.52
C ASP A 124 12.08 -9.04 13.66
N GLU A 125 11.06 -8.99 12.79
CA GLU A 125 9.96 -9.93 12.77
C GLU A 125 9.96 -10.78 11.48
N GLU A 126 10.04 -12.10 11.66
CA GLU A 126 10.04 -13.06 10.53
C GLU A 126 8.64 -13.19 9.92
N GLY A 127 8.55 -13.21 8.59
CA GLY A 127 7.26 -13.33 7.90
C GLY A 127 7.24 -12.64 6.55
N ASP A 128 6.02 -12.43 6.04
CA ASP A 128 5.72 -11.67 4.84
C ASP A 128 4.89 -10.45 5.21
N TRP A 129 5.43 -9.27 4.93
CA TRP A 129 4.88 -8.00 5.36
C TRP A 129 4.58 -7.11 4.17
N ALA A 130 3.38 -6.57 4.10
CA ALA A 130 3.02 -5.65 3.02
C ALA A 130 3.80 -4.34 3.12
N PHE A 131 4.31 -3.86 1.99
CA PHE A 131 4.81 -2.51 1.80
C PHE A 131 4.06 -1.90 0.62
N HIS A 132 3.33 -0.80 0.84
CA HIS A 132 2.43 -0.27 -0.17
C HIS A 132 2.13 1.22 -0.01
N CYS A 133 1.63 1.84 -1.08
CA CYS A 133 0.98 3.14 -0.98
C CYS A 133 -0.38 2.98 -0.28
N HIS A 134 -0.70 3.84 0.69
CA HIS A 134 -1.97 3.73 1.45
C HIS A 134 -3.16 4.43 0.76
N LYS A 135 -2.99 4.91 -0.46
CA LYS A 135 -4.11 5.29 -1.33
C LYS A 135 -4.60 4.06 -2.09
N SER A 136 -5.81 3.60 -1.83
CA SER A 136 -6.35 2.34 -2.37
C SER A 136 -6.25 2.25 -3.89
N HIS A 137 -6.63 3.32 -4.60
CA HIS A 137 -6.57 3.35 -6.06
C HIS A 137 -5.14 3.34 -6.63
N HIS A 138 -4.11 3.75 -5.86
CA HIS A 138 -2.71 3.59 -6.26
C HIS A 138 -2.19 2.18 -6.00
N THR A 139 -2.64 1.56 -4.92
CA THR A 139 -2.21 0.21 -4.51
C THR A 139 -2.83 -0.86 -5.39
N MET A 140 -4.04 -0.63 -5.85
CA MET A 140 -4.84 -1.61 -6.58
C MET A 140 -4.90 -1.33 -8.08
N ASN A 141 -4.64 -0.10 -8.54
CA ASN A 141 -4.88 0.34 -9.91
C ASN A 141 -6.32 0.02 -10.35
N ALA A 142 -6.49 -0.63 -11.53
CA ALA A 142 -7.79 -1.11 -12.00
C ALA A 142 -8.26 -2.40 -11.31
N MET A 143 -7.48 -2.96 -10.38
CA MET A 143 -7.77 -4.20 -9.67
C MET A 143 -8.65 -3.99 -8.44
N GLY A 144 -9.25 -2.80 -8.28
CA GLY A 144 -10.14 -2.50 -7.17
C GLY A 144 -11.34 -3.44 -7.11
N HIS A 145 -11.41 -4.25 -6.05
CA HIS A 145 -12.55 -5.13 -5.81
C HIS A 145 -13.79 -4.31 -5.53
N GLU A 146 -14.89 -4.71 -6.16
CA GLU A 146 -16.20 -4.08 -5.99
C GLU A 146 -16.22 -2.54 -6.21
N ILE A 147 -15.14 -1.97 -6.73
CA ILE A 147 -15.09 -0.56 -7.12
C ILE A 147 -15.53 -0.45 -8.58
N PRO A 148 -16.63 0.24 -8.88
CA PRO A 148 -17.08 0.42 -10.26
C PRO A 148 -15.97 1.09 -11.09
N THR A 149 -15.62 0.50 -12.22
CA THR A 149 -14.60 1.06 -13.13
C THR A 149 -15.18 2.15 -14.06
N LEU A 150 -16.50 2.28 -14.11
CA LEU A 150 -17.21 3.26 -14.91
C LEU A 150 -17.73 4.40 -14.00
N ILE A 151 -16.82 5.26 -13.57
CA ILE A 151 -17.16 6.39 -12.69
C ILE A 151 -18.03 7.40 -13.44
N GLY A 152 -19.16 7.79 -12.83
CA GLY A 152 -20.09 8.78 -13.39
C GLY A 152 -21.05 8.23 -14.44
N VAL A 153 -21.05 6.93 -14.71
CA VAL A 153 -21.99 6.27 -15.60
C VAL A 153 -22.95 5.41 -14.78
N ASP A 154 -24.23 5.60 -14.95
CA ASP A 154 -25.24 4.67 -14.41
C ASP A 154 -25.28 3.41 -15.27
N HIS A 155 -24.69 2.34 -14.73
CA HIS A 155 -24.68 1.02 -15.35
C HIS A 155 -25.56 0.00 -14.60
N SER A 156 -26.43 0.47 -13.71
CA SER A 156 -27.34 -0.39 -12.97
C SER A 156 -28.21 -1.24 -13.91
N GLY A 157 -28.17 -2.54 -13.69
CA GLY A 157 -28.87 -3.52 -14.54
C GLY A 157 -28.24 -3.80 -15.91
N LEU A 158 -27.05 -3.24 -16.21
CA LEU A 158 -26.35 -3.51 -17.48
C LEU A 158 -25.99 -5.00 -17.59
N ALA A 159 -25.42 -5.58 -16.54
CA ALA A 159 -25.09 -7.00 -16.48
C ALA A 159 -26.28 -7.89 -16.84
N LYS A 160 -27.46 -7.61 -16.25
CA LYS A 160 -28.70 -8.35 -16.54
C LYS A 160 -29.12 -8.25 -18.00
N LYS A 161 -29.00 -7.06 -18.60
CA LYS A 161 -29.37 -6.84 -20.03
C LYS A 161 -28.40 -7.55 -20.96
N VAL A 162 -27.10 -7.47 -20.69
CA VAL A 162 -26.07 -8.12 -21.52
C VAL A 162 -26.19 -9.63 -21.43
N ASN A 163 -26.38 -10.20 -20.24
CA ASN A 163 -26.54 -11.65 -20.05
C ASN A 163 -27.82 -12.21 -20.68
N GLN A 164 -28.84 -11.38 -20.89
CA GLN A 164 -30.01 -11.78 -21.68
C GLN A 164 -29.72 -11.91 -23.18
N LEU A 165 -28.77 -11.12 -23.69
CA LEU A 165 -28.41 -11.11 -25.10
C LEU A 165 -27.26 -12.10 -25.40
N ILE A 166 -26.33 -12.20 -24.51
CA ILE A 166 -25.13 -13.06 -24.61
C ILE A 166 -25.01 -13.78 -23.27
N PRO A 167 -25.63 -14.98 -23.14
CA PRO A 167 -25.46 -15.82 -21.95
C PRO A 167 -23.98 -16.10 -21.71
N ASP A 168 -23.59 -16.13 -20.45
CA ASP A 168 -22.21 -16.40 -20.00
C ASP A 168 -21.17 -15.30 -20.32
N TYR A 169 -21.61 -14.14 -20.84
CA TYR A 169 -20.71 -12.99 -20.98
C TYR A 169 -20.52 -12.28 -19.63
N MET A 170 -19.29 -12.19 -19.19
CA MET A 170 -18.93 -11.46 -17.98
C MET A 170 -18.96 -9.95 -18.24
N VAL A 171 -19.91 -9.25 -17.63
CA VAL A 171 -19.99 -7.79 -17.70
C VAL A 171 -19.09 -7.21 -16.63
N MET A 172 -18.01 -6.57 -17.06
CA MET A 172 -17.05 -5.91 -16.18
C MET A 172 -17.52 -4.49 -15.82
N GLY A 173 -17.13 -4.02 -14.64
CA GLY A 173 -17.33 -2.64 -14.23
C GLY A 173 -18.35 -2.42 -13.11
N GLU A 174 -19.32 -3.31 -12.92
CA GLU A 174 -20.32 -3.20 -11.84
C GLU A 174 -19.68 -3.51 -10.46
N ARG A 175 -18.85 -4.57 -10.40
CA ARG A 175 -18.02 -4.94 -9.26
C ARG A 175 -16.52 -4.67 -9.50
N GLY A 176 -16.19 -3.77 -10.43
CA GLY A 176 -14.80 -3.55 -10.83
C GLY A 176 -14.19 -4.80 -11.46
N MET A 177 -13.03 -5.22 -10.95
CA MET A 177 -12.30 -6.40 -11.40
C MET A 177 -12.43 -7.60 -10.45
N ALA A 178 -13.35 -7.55 -9.48
CA ALA A 178 -13.47 -8.57 -8.44
C ALA A 178 -13.62 -9.99 -9.02
N ASP A 179 -14.53 -10.16 -9.99
CA ASP A 179 -14.78 -11.47 -10.59
C ASP A 179 -13.58 -12.01 -11.38
N MET A 180 -12.76 -11.12 -11.95
CA MET A 180 -11.55 -11.53 -12.66
C MET A 180 -10.37 -11.82 -11.72
N ALA A 181 -10.32 -11.18 -10.58
CA ALA A 181 -9.28 -11.40 -9.59
C ALA A 181 -9.32 -12.82 -8.97
N GLU A 182 -10.50 -13.42 -8.97
CA GLU A 182 -10.76 -14.77 -8.47
C GLU A 182 -10.54 -15.87 -9.55
N MET A 183 -10.28 -15.49 -10.81
CA MET A 183 -10.11 -16.45 -11.90
C MET A 183 -8.65 -16.87 -12.06
N GLU A 184 -8.39 -18.17 -11.98
CA GLU A 184 -7.10 -18.74 -12.39
C GLU A 184 -7.03 -18.81 -13.92
N MET A 185 -6.19 -17.99 -14.53
CA MET A 185 -5.94 -18.04 -15.98
C MET A 185 -4.45 -18.21 -16.27
N PRO A 186 -4.07 -19.09 -17.22
CA PRO A 186 -2.70 -19.15 -17.68
C PRO A 186 -2.32 -17.84 -18.37
N ILE A 187 -1.25 -17.23 -17.92
CA ILE A 187 -0.77 -15.96 -18.44
C ILE A 187 0.39 -16.23 -19.38
N PRO A 188 0.43 -15.63 -20.58
CA PRO A 188 1.59 -15.70 -21.46
C PRO A 188 2.86 -15.16 -20.80
N ASP A 189 4.02 -15.72 -21.16
CA ASP A 189 5.31 -15.19 -20.73
C ASP A 189 5.41 -13.69 -21.07
N ASN A 190 6.03 -12.91 -20.17
CA ASN A 190 6.20 -11.45 -20.28
C ASN A 190 4.89 -10.63 -20.27
N THR A 191 3.80 -11.20 -19.82
CA THR A 191 2.54 -10.49 -19.60
C THR A 191 2.41 -10.13 -18.13
N ILE A 192 2.06 -8.87 -17.84
CA ILE A 192 1.64 -8.49 -16.48
C ILE A 192 0.21 -8.99 -16.32
N PRO A 193 -0.06 -9.87 -15.33
CA PRO A 193 -1.42 -10.32 -15.11
C PRO A 193 -2.31 -9.12 -14.78
N MET A 194 -3.45 -9.05 -15.41
CA MET A 194 -4.53 -8.14 -14.98
C MET A 194 -5.11 -8.58 -13.63
N MET A 195 -4.64 -9.68 -13.11
CA MET A 195 -5.09 -10.34 -11.91
C MET A 195 -3.99 -10.34 -10.86
N THR A 196 -4.41 -10.48 -9.63
CA THR A 196 -3.60 -10.49 -8.43
C THR A 196 -2.51 -11.55 -8.47
N GLY A 197 -1.44 -11.34 -7.70
CA GLY A 197 -0.45 -12.38 -7.47
C GLY A 197 -0.99 -13.48 -6.57
N GLU A 198 -0.54 -14.73 -6.78
CA GLU A 198 -0.83 -15.82 -5.88
C GLU A 198 -0.14 -15.60 -4.52
N GLY A 199 -0.88 -15.78 -3.44
CA GLY A 199 -0.40 -15.65 -2.07
C GLY A 199 -0.54 -16.95 -1.27
N PRO A 200 -0.07 -16.98 -0.02
CA PRO A 200 -0.09 -18.21 0.80
C PRO A 200 -1.50 -18.64 1.22
N PHE A 201 -2.50 -17.77 1.10
CA PHE A 201 -3.89 -18.00 1.47
C PHE A 201 -4.89 -17.73 0.34
N GLY A 202 -4.42 -17.73 -0.91
CA GLY A 202 -5.18 -17.36 -2.10
C GLY A 202 -4.65 -16.12 -2.78
N SER A 203 -5.41 -15.54 -3.69
CA SER A 203 -5.03 -14.35 -4.43
C SER A 203 -4.78 -13.15 -3.52
N VAL A 204 -3.68 -12.43 -3.77
CA VAL A 204 -3.40 -11.15 -3.15
C VAL A 204 -3.99 -10.07 -4.04
N GLU A 205 -5.11 -9.52 -3.66
CA GLU A 205 -5.95 -8.60 -4.45
C GLU A 205 -5.33 -7.20 -4.61
N MET A 206 -4.08 -7.16 -5.07
CA MET A 206 -3.30 -5.94 -5.28
C MET A 206 -2.74 -5.92 -6.70
N GLY A 207 -2.77 -4.78 -7.36
CA GLY A 207 -2.36 -4.67 -8.77
C GLY A 207 -1.65 -3.35 -9.08
N GLY A 208 -1.06 -2.69 -8.07
CA GLY A 208 -0.43 -1.40 -8.25
C GLY A 208 0.84 -1.22 -7.43
N MET A 209 0.89 -0.13 -6.68
CA MET A 209 2.00 0.25 -5.80
C MET A 209 2.02 -0.59 -4.52
N PHE A 210 2.33 -1.87 -4.68
CA PHE A 210 2.37 -2.87 -3.62
C PHE A 210 3.57 -3.81 -3.83
N SER A 211 4.20 -4.21 -2.76
CA SER A 211 5.17 -5.31 -2.73
C SER A 211 5.22 -5.95 -1.35
N VAL A 212 5.97 -7.03 -1.23
CA VAL A 212 6.08 -7.82 0.00
C VAL A 212 7.51 -7.76 0.53
N LEU A 213 7.67 -7.31 1.76
CA LEU A 213 8.89 -7.47 2.52
C LEU A 213 8.92 -8.90 3.09
N LYS A 214 9.84 -9.72 2.61
CA LYS A 214 10.01 -11.11 3.02
C LYS A 214 11.20 -11.24 3.97
N VAL A 215 10.93 -11.40 5.26
CA VAL A 215 11.94 -11.54 6.30
C VAL A 215 12.14 -13.02 6.61
N ARG A 216 13.36 -13.52 6.49
CA ARG A 216 13.68 -14.94 6.70
C ARG A 216 14.90 -15.12 7.61
N ARG A 217 14.75 -15.95 8.63
CA ARG A 217 15.84 -16.34 9.55
C ARG A 217 16.96 -17.08 8.83
N ASN A 218 16.60 -17.95 7.90
CA ASN A 218 17.52 -18.84 7.22
C ASN A 218 18.10 -18.25 5.92
N GLN A 219 17.79 -16.99 5.60
CA GLN A 219 18.38 -16.30 4.46
C GLN A 219 19.89 -16.18 4.66
N LYS A 220 20.68 -16.64 3.67
CA LYS A 220 22.13 -16.51 3.74
C LYS A 220 22.55 -15.04 3.55
N PRO A 221 23.52 -14.54 4.29
CA PRO A 221 24.07 -13.20 4.05
C PRO A 221 24.48 -13.04 2.57
N GLY A 222 24.04 -11.96 1.94
CA GLY A 222 24.33 -11.69 0.53
C GLY A 222 23.47 -12.45 -0.50
N ASN A 223 22.66 -13.40 -0.08
CA ASN A 223 21.65 -14.02 -0.94
C ASN A 223 20.29 -13.36 -0.72
N TYR A 224 19.81 -12.65 -1.73
CA TYR A 224 18.56 -11.90 -1.69
C TYR A 224 17.56 -12.36 -2.77
N GLN A 225 17.69 -13.60 -3.20
CA GLN A 225 16.69 -14.24 -4.06
C GLN A 225 15.38 -14.41 -3.29
N ASP A 226 14.27 -14.42 -4.01
CA ASP A 226 12.95 -14.63 -3.40
C ASP A 226 12.91 -15.99 -2.69
N PRO A 227 12.69 -16.02 -1.37
CA PRO A 227 12.61 -17.26 -0.59
C PRO A 227 11.26 -17.99 -0.74
N GLY A 228 10.34 -17.46 -1.55
CA GLY A 228 8.95 -17.90 -1.57
C GLY A 228 8.13 -17.38 -0.40
N TRP A 229 6.88 -17.81 -0.31
CA TRP A 229 5.98 -17.42 0.77
C TRP A 229 6.37 -18.04 2.11
N PHE A 230 6.11 -17.30 3.19
CA PHE A 230 6.40 -17.75 4.56
C PHE A 230 5.53 -18.96 4.93
N LYS A 231 6.16 -19.98 5.48
CA LYS A 231 5.44 -21.15 5.97
C LYS A 231 5.14 -20.97 7.46
N HIS A 232 3.90 -20.68 7.75
CA HIS A 232 3.46 -20.50 9.14
C HIS A 232 3.59 -21.82 9.92
N PRO A 233 4.04 -21.77 11.19
CA PRO A 233 4.05 -22.93 12.05
C PRO A 233 2.65 -23.54 12.20
N ALA A 234 2.58 -24.86 12.37
CA ALA A 234 1.30 -25.54 12.55
C ALA A 234 0.52 -24.96 13.74
N GLY A 235 -0.76 -24.70 13.57
CA GLY A 235 -1.64 -24.16 14.59
C GLY A 235 -1.57 -22.63 14.79
N THR A 236 -0.77 -21.91 13.99
CA THR A 236 -0.69 -20.42 14.06
C THR A 236 -1.49 -19.71 12.97
N VAL A 237 -2.03 -20.46 12.03
CA VAL A 237 -2.89 -19.91 10.95
C VAL A 237 -4.33 -19.88 11.44
N ALA A 238 -5.03 -18.76 11.19
CA ALA A 238 -6.45 -18.67 11.45
C ALA A 238 -7.23 -19.73 10.63
N HIS A 239 -8.25 -20.31 11.24
CA HIS A 239 -9.12 -21.28 10.59
C HIS A 239 -10.58 -20.98 10.96
N GLU A 240 -11.50 -21.49 10.16
CA GLU A 240 -12.92 -21.38 10.49
C GLU A 240 -13.22 -22.08 11.82
N TYR A 241 -13.79 -21.32 12.75
CA TYR A 241 -14.19 -21.86 14.04
C TYR A 241 -15.60 -22.43 13.95
N THR A 242 -15.71 -23.74 14.05
CA THR A 242 -16.99 -24.48 14.01
C THR A 242 -17.54 -24.85 15.39
N GLY A 243 -16.86 -24.46 16.46
CA GLY A 243 -17.26 -24.75 17.85
C GLY A 243 -18.32 -23.78 18.38
N PRO A 244 -18.82 -24.02 19.59
CA PRO A 244 -19.77 -23.11 20.25
C PRO A 244 -19.10 -21.80 20.58
N ILE A 245 -19.73 -20.67 20.17
CA ILE A 245 -19.23 -19.33 20.49
C ILE A 245 -19.27 -19.16 22.02
N ALA A 246 -18.09 -18.93 22.61
CA ALA A 246 -18.00 -18.65 24.04
C ALA A 246 -18.79 -17.36 24.33
N LYS A 247 -19.72 -17.45 25.28
CA LYS A 247 -20.41 -16.23 25.74
C LYS A 247 -19.36 -15.28 26.29
N PRO A 248 -19.38 -13.99 25.89
CA PRO A 248 -18.43 -13.02 26.43
C PRO A 248 -18.54 -13.05 27.96
N ALA A 249 -17.40 -13.19 28.65
CA ALA A 249 -17.34 -13.06 30.08
C ALA A 249 -17.96 -11.71 30.45
N ARG A 250 -19.04 -11.71 31.23
CA ARG A 250 -19.53 -10.47 31.78
C ARG A 250 -18.41 -9.92 32.66
N PHE A 251 -17.86 -8.78 32.28
CA PHE A 251 -16.98 -8.03 33.15
C PHE A 251 -17.80 -7.73 34.42
N SER A 252 -17.56 -8.46 35.50
CA SER A 252 -18.06 -8.08 36.79
C SER A 252 -17.34 -6.79 37.19
N ALA A 253 -18.09 -5.75 37.39
CA ALA A 253 -17.60 -4.44 37.84
C ALA A 253 -17.17 -4.45 39.34
N GLU A 254 -16.65 -5.58 39.81
CA GLU A 254 -16.12 -5.74 41.18
C GLU A 254 -14.60 -5.80 41.12
N GLY A 255 -13.97 -4.67 41.11
CA GLY A 255 -12.52 -4.47 41.13
C GLY A 255 -12.18 -3.02 40.85
N GLY A 256 -12.62 -2.15 41.81
CA GLY A 256 -12.58 -0.71 41.65
C GLY A 256 -11.21 -0.12 41.37
N GLN A 257 -10.99 0.29 40.15
CA GLN A 257 -10.32 1.55 39.86
C GLN A 257 -11.25 2.31 38.91
N SER A 258 -11.78 3.44 39.40
CA SER A 258 -12.64 4.32 38.64
C SER A 258 -11.89 4.83 37.43
N MET A 259 -12.31 4.39 36.25
CA MET A 259 -11.93 5.05 35.01
C MET A 259 -12.27 6.54 35.13
N PRO A 260 -11.41 7.43 34.64
CA PRO A 260 -11.76 8.87 34.62
C PRO A 260 -13.09 9.03 33.90
N ARG A 261 -14.01 9.77 34.53
CA ARG A 261 -15.31 10.09 33.93
C ARG A 261 -15.05 10.72 32.56
N VAL A 262 -15.48 10.06 31.50
CA VAL A 262 -15.58 10.69 30.19
C VAL A 262 -16.52 11.89 30.40
N HIS A 263 -15.98 13.08 30.27
CA HIS A 263 -16.78 14.29 30.27
C HIS A 263 -17.85 14.16 29.18
N LYS A 264 -19.11 14.33 29.55
CA LYS A 264 -20.18 14.51 28.57
C LYS A 264 -19.72 15.56 27.56
N PRO A 265 -19.85 15.29 26.24
CA PRO A 265 -19.60 16.35 25.28
C PRO A 265 -20.40 17.58 25.67
N ALA A 266 -19.73 18.71 25.71
CA ALA A 266 -20.44 20.01 25.86
C ALA A 266 -21.44 20.10 24.70
N ALA A 267 -22.63 20.66 25.03
CA ALA A 267 -23.63 20.94 24.01
C ALA A 267 -22.98 21.69 22.84
N PRO A 268 -23.35 21.39 21.58
CA PRO A 268 -22.74 22.04 20.44
C PRO A 268 -22.88 23.56 20.60
N SER A 269 -21.74 24.22 20.67
CA SER A 269 -21.71 25.69 20.66
C SER A 269 -22.15 26.17 19.29
N GLU A 270 -23.20 26.96 19.23
CA GLU A 270 -23.64 27.60 17.97
C GLU A 270 -22.50 28.44 17.41
N VAL A 271 -21.90 28.00 16.32
CA VAL A 271 -20.91 28.77 15.58
C VAL A 271 -21.64 29.86 14.83
N LYS A 272 -21.65 31.09 15.36
CA LYS A 272 -22.13 32.27 14.62
C LYS A 272 -21.13 32.60 13.52
N VAL A 273 -21.42 32.21 12.30
CA VAL A 273 -20.67 32.61 11.11
C VAL A 273 -20.91 34.10 10.89
N ARG A 274 -19.87 34.93 11.10
CA ARG A 274 -19.91 36.34 10.69
C ARG A 274 -19.96 36.38 9.15
N LYS A 275 -21.02 36.99 8.63
CA LYS A 275 -21.06 37.33 7.20
C LYS A 275 -19.95 38.32 6.88
N PRO A 276 -19.21 38.15 5.76
CA PRO A 276 -18.26 39.17 5.33
C PRO A 276 -19.00 40.50 5.08
N THR A 277 -18.50 41.57 5.67
CA THR A 277 -18.93 42.92 5.29
C THR A 277 -18.39 43.22 3.91
N ALA A 278 -19.28 43.59 2.98
CA ALA A 278 -18.89 44.03 1.65
C ALA A 278 -17.94 45.21 1.79
N HIS A 279 -16.73 45.11 1.25
CA HIS A 279 -15.85 46.26 1.08
C HIS A 279 -16.39 47.12 -0.04
N GLY A 280 -16.71 48.34 0.32
CA GLY A 280 -17.10 49.37 -0.64
C GLY A 280 -15.96 49.72 -1.57
N GLU A 281 -16.35 50.05 -2.77
CA GLU A 281 -15.52 50.59 -3.83
C GLU A 281 -14.71 51.83 -3.39
N HIS A 282 -13.43 51.78 -3.68
CA HIS A 282 -12.62 52.99 -4.00
C HIS A 282 -11.61 52.64 -5.08
#